data_dc86aad9893d6c04a002fb1e2dd6b8de
#
_entry.id   dc86aad9893d6c04a002fb1e2dd6b8de
#
_cell.length_a   1.000
_cell.length_b   1.000
_cell.length_c   1.000
_cell.angle_alpha   90.00
_cell.angle_beta   90.00
_cell.angle_gamma   90.00
#
_symmetry.space_group_name_H-M   'P 1'
#
loop_
_entity.id
_entity.type
_entity.pdbx_description
1 polymer ?
#
loop_
_entity_poly.entity_id
_entity_poly.type
_entity_poly.pdbx_seq_one_letter_code
_entity_poly.pdbx_strand_id
1 'polypeptide(L)'
;MKNEMKFKGVITNVLEVIEVGANKKIEFVVKENEVQYPQSAKFSIFGTEKVDKFLQYNKVDQEVEVHFNFKTTEWQGKYFTNNEAWRVSKVQSEETPF
;
A
#
# COMPACT_ATOMS: atom_id res chain seq x y z
N MET A 1 -14.07 -5.90 -16.44
CA MET A 1 -14.36 -5.68 -15.03
C MET A 1 -13.08 -5.86 -14.22
N LYS A 2 -12.78 -4.93 -13.35
CA LYS A 2 -11.59 -5.03 -12.52
C LYS A 2 -11.86 -5.87 -11.28
N ASN A 3 -10.89 -6.68 -10.93
CA ASN A 3 -10.93 -7.36 -9.64
C ASN A 3 -10.55 -6.35 -8.57
N GLU A 4 -11.34 -6.31 -7.52
CA GLU A 4 -11.08 -5.44 -6.41
C GLU A 4 -10.51 -6.27 -5.27
N MET A 5 -9.32 -5.92 -4.82
CA MET A 5 -8.62 -6.66 -3.78
C MET A 5 -8.43 -5.80 -2.56
N LYS A 6 -8.56 -6.41 -1.39
CA LYS A 6 -8.45 -5.71 -0.12
C LYS A 6 -7.54 -6.51 0.82
N PHE A 7 -6.79 -5.80 1.62
CA PHE A 7 -5.93 -6.40 2.65
C PHE A 7 -6.09 -5.58 3.92
N LYS A 8 -6.45 -6.24 5.00
CA LYS A 8 -6.70 -5.56 6.27
C LYS A 8 -5.63 -5.94 7.29
N GLY A 9 -5.13 -4.96 8.00
CA GLY A 9 -4.14 -5.19 9.04
C GLY A 9 -3.59 -3.90 9.60
N VAL A 10 -2.42 -3.99 10.20
CA VAL A 10 -1.75 -2.88 10.85
C VAL A 10 -0.51 -2.51 10.04
N ILE A 11 -0.31 -1.20 9.82
CA ILE A 11 0.90 -0.72 9.17
C ILE A 11 2.06 -0.95 10.13
N THR A 12 3.01 -1.78 9.73
CA THR A 12 4.18 -2.06 10.57
C THR A 12 5.38 -1.23 10.17
N ASN A 13 5.47 -0.86 8.89
CA ASN A 13 6.62 -0.11 8.38
C ASN A 13 6.16 0.84 7.30
N VAL A 14 6.72 2.04 7.32
CA VAL A 14 6.61 3.00 6.21
C VAL A 14 8.04 3.23 5.74
N LEU A 15 8.31 2.87 4.49
CA LEU A 15 9.66 2.92 3.95
C LEU A 15 9.97 4.31 3.42
N GLU A 16 11.20 4.51 2.95
CA GLU A 16 11.60 5.82 2.48
C GLU A 16 10.88 6.21 1.20
N VAL A 17 10.60 7.50 1.08
CA VAL A 17 10.08 8.07 -0.16
C VAL A 17 11.18 8.05 -1.22
N ILE A 18 10.86 7.51 -2.39
CA ILE A 18 11.79 7.43 -3.51
C ILE A 18 11.30 8.38 -4.60
N GLU A 19 12.21 9.18 -5.15
CA GLU A 19 11.86 10.04 -6.26
C GLU A 19 12.05 9.30 -7.57
N VAL A 20 11.02 9.32 -8.41
CA VAL A 20 11.03 8.67 -9.71
C VAL A 20 10.64 9.71 -10.76
N GLY A 21 11.65 10.29 -11.42
CA GLY A 21 11.42 11.40 -12.35
C GLY A 21 10.82 12.58 -11.61
N ALA A 22 9.67 13.07 -12.08
CA ALA A 22 8.97 14.20 -11.48
C ALA A 22 8.01 13.78 -10.36
N ASN A 23 7.94 12.48 -10.08
CA ASN A 23 6.99 11.94 -9.10
C ASN A 23 7.70 11.30 -7.93
N LYS A 24 6.91 10.97 -6.92
CA LYS A 24 7.39 10.24 -5.76
C LYS A 24 6.72 8.88 -5.69
N LYS A 25 7.40 7.94 -5.06
CA LYS A 25 6.88 6.61 -4.76
C LYS A 25 7.15 6.32 -3.30
N ILE A 26 6.20 5.70 -2.62
CA ILE A 26 6.39 5.22 -1.27
C ILE A 26 5.95 3.76 -1.18
N GLU A 27 6.63 3.01 -0.31
CA GLU A 27 6.24 1.64 -0.01
C GLU A 27 5.96 1.52 1.47
N PHE A 28 5.02 0.66 1.82
CA PHE A 28 4.70 0.41 3.21
C PHE A 28 4.27 -1.04 3.37
N VAL A 29 4.41 -1.54 4.60
CA VAL A 29 4.10 -2.93 4.92
C VAL A 29 2.93 -2.99 5.88
N VAL A 30 1.97 -3.85 5.57
CA VAL A 30 0.82 -4.10 6.42
C VAL A 30 0.83 -5.55 6.83
N LYS A 31 0.66 -5.82 8.12
CA LYS A 31 0.62 -7.16 8.66
C LYS A 31 -0.79 -7.45 9.16
N GLU A 32 -1.33 -8.60 8.77
CA GLU A 32 -2.65 -9.01 9.26
C GLU A 32 -2.68 -9.03 10.78
N ASN A 33 -3.81 -8.67 11.34
CA ASN A 33 -4.03 -8.76 12.78
C ASN A 33 -5.27 -9.61 13.02
N GLU A 34 -5.43 -10.06 14.25
CA GLU A 34 -6.58 -10.86 14.66
C GLU A 34 -6.73 -12.18 13.88
N VAL A 35 -5.60 -12.72 13.40
CA VAL A 35 -5.58 -14.02 12.72
C VAL A 35 -4.49 -14.88 13.34
N GLN A 36 -4.65 -16.19 13.22
CA GLN A 36 -3.74 -17.13 13.86
C GLN A 36 -2.34 -17.11 13.21
N TYR A 37 -2.28 -17.01 11.89
CA TYR A 37 -1.02 -17.01 11.17
C TYR A 37 -0.96 -15.77 10.28
N PRO A 38 -0.57 -14.61 10.86
CA PRO A 38 -0.61 -13.36 10.12
C PRO A 38 0.41 -13.32 8.99
N GLN A 39 -0.03 -12.79 7.86
CA GLN A 39 0.82 -12.54 6.71
C GLN A 39 1.09 -11.05 6.60
N SER A 40 2.23 -10.71 6.05
CA SER A 40 2.57 -9.33 5.74
C SER A 40 2.56 -9.12 4.24
N ALA A 41 2.14 -7.94 3.82
CA ALA A 41 2.17 -7.57 2.41
C ALA A 41 2.76 -6.19 2.28
N LYS A 42 3.57 -6.01 1.24
CA LYS A 42 4.13 -4.71 0.91
C LYS A 42 3.32 -4.09 -0.21
N PHE A 43 2.97 -2.83 -0.05
CA PHE A 43 2.20 -2.07 -1.02
C PHE A 43 2.99 -0.86 -1.46
N SER A 44 2.70 -0.37 -2.65
CA SER A 44 3.33 0.85 -3.16
C SER A 44 2.27 1.85 -3.59
N ILE A 45 2.62 3.13 -3.47
CA ILE A 45 1.80 4.24 -3.94
C ILE A 45 2.71 5.10 -4.79
N PHE A 46 2.25 5.43 -6.00
CA PHE A 46 3.01 6.24 -6.94
C PHE A 46 2.25 7.52 -7.25
N GLY A 47 2.99 8.64 -7.25
CA GLY A 47 2.43 9.96 -7.53
C GLY A 47 2.65 10.89 -6.36
N THR A 48 3.16 12.09 -6.63
CA THR A 48 3.53 13.04 -5.58
C THR A 48 2.37 13.35 -4.64
N GLU A 49 1.21 13.71 -5.20
CA GLU A 49 0.05 14.03 -4.36
C GLU A 49 -0.43 12.85 -3.55
N LYS A 50 -0.44 11.66 -4.15
CA LYS A 50 -0.88 10.46 -3.47
C LYS A 50 0.04 10.08 -2.32
N VAL A 51 1.35 10.19 -2.54
CA VAL A 51 2.34 9.93 -1.50
C VAL A 51 2.20 10.92 -0.36
N ASP A 52 2.07 12.21 -0.68
CA ASP A 52 1.93 13.23 0.35
C ASP A 52 0.66 13.04 1.17
N LYS A 53 -0.45 12.69 0.54
CA LYS A 53 -1.68 12.41 1.26
C LYS A 53 -1.56 11.18 2.14
N PHE A 54 -0.91 10.13 1.64
CA PHE A 54 -0.70 8.94 2.44
C PHE A 54 0.07 9.28 3.72
N LEU A 55 1.16 10.01 3.59
CA LEU A 55 1.98 10.37 4.74
C LEU A 55 1.26 11.30 5.71
N GLN A 56 0.37 12.13 5.20
CA GLN A 56 -0.38 13.05 6.03
C GLN A 56 -1.40 12.34 6.93
N TYR A 57 -2.02 11.26 6.43
CA TYR A 57 -3.14 10.62 7.11
C TYR A 57 -2.83 9.24 7.69
N ASN A 58 -1.67 8.66 7.38
CA ASN A 58 -1.37 7.29 7.78
C ASN A 58 0.01 7.20 8.43
N LYS A 59 0.12 6.31 9.42
CA LYS A 59 1.38 6.13 10.14
C LYS A 59 1.48 4.70 10.66
N VAL A 60 2.67 4.35 11.15
CA VAL A 60 2.94 3.05 11.74
C VAL A 60 2.01 2.81 12.93
N ASP A 61 1.60 1.57 13.13
CA ASP A 61 0.70 1.08 14.17
C ASP A 61 -0.77 1.40 13.94
N GLN A 62 -1.10 1.98 12.81
CA GLN A 62 -2.49 2.27 12.45
C GLN A 62 -3.13 1.06 11.78
N GLU A 63 -4.33 0.71 12.20
CA GLU A 63 -5.10 -0.36 11.56
C GLU A 63 -5.79 0.18 10.32
N VAL A 64 -5.58 -0.49 9.18
CA VAL A 64 -6.08 -0.02 7.90
C VAL A 64 -6.62 -1.16 7.06
N GLU A 65 -7.44 -0.80 6.09
CA GLU A 65 -7.83 -1.69 5.00
C GLU A 65 -7.30 -1.08 3.71
N VAL A 66 -6.46 -1.85 3.01
CA VAL A 66 -5.82 -1.39 1.78
C VAL A 66 -6.54 -1.97 0.59
N HIS A 67 -6.99 -1.09 -0.29
CA HIS A 67 -7.55 -1.47 -1.58
C HIS A 67 -6.44 -1.38 -2.61
N PHE A 68 -6.20 -2.46 -3.34
CA PHE A 68 -5.04 -2.51 -4.21
C PHE A 68 -5.30 -3.35 -5.45
N ASN A 69 -4.44 -3.17 -6.43
CA ASN A 69 -4.33 -4.04 -7.59
C ASN A 69 -2.91 -4.54 -7.65
N PHE A 70 -2.70 -5.73 -8.17
CA PHE A 70 -1.33 -6.16 -8.43
C PHE A 70 -1.03 -6.02 -9.91
N LYS A 71 0.25 -5.84 -10.20
CA LYS A 71 0.76 -5.70 -11.55
C LYS A 71 2.04 -6.49 -11.65
N THR A 72 2.09 -7.37 -12.63
CA THR A 72 3.26 -8.19 -12.88
C THR A 72 3.94 -7.71 -14.14
N THR A 73 5.25 -7.49 -14.06
CA THR A 73 6.07 -7.05 -15.17
C THR A 73 7.14 -8.10 -15.44
N GLU A 74 7.38 -8.40 -16.69
CA GLU A 74 8.44 -9.31 -17.09
C GLU A 74 9.66 -8.52 -17.55
N TRP A 75 10.84 -8.95 -17.10
CA TRP A 75 12.10 -8.36 -17.53
C TRP A 75 13.17 -9.44 -17.56
N GLN A 76 13.74 -9.68 -18.72
CA GLN A 76 14.78 -10.68 -18.92
C GLN A 76 14.40 -12.07 -18.37
N GLY A 77 13.17 -12.49 -18.64
CA GLY A 77 12.68 -13.79 -18.21
C GLY A 77 12.29 -13.90 -16.75
N LYS A 78 12.35 -12.79 -16.02
CA LYS A 78 11.95 -12.75 -14.62
C LYS A 78 10.66 -11.96 -14.47
N TYR A 79 9.87 -12.34 -13.50
CA TYR A 79 8.59 -11.69 -13.25
C TYR A 79 8.62 -10.97 -11.91
N PHE A 80 8.20 -9.72 -11.92
CA PHE A 80 8.14 -8.89 -10.72
C PHE A 80 6.70 -8.46 -10.51
N THR A 81 6.18 -8.71 -9.32
CA THR A 81 4.82 -8.35 -8.98
C THR A 81 4.82 -7.23 -7.94
N ASN A 82 4.09 -6.18 -8.23
CA ASN A 82 3.90 -5.07 -7.30
C ASN A 82 2.43 -4.98 -6.91
N ASN A 83 2.19 -4.74 -5.63
CA ASN A 83 0.85 -4.46 -5.13
C ASN A 83 0.69 -2.95 -5.07
N GLU A 84 -0.15 -2.42 -5.94
CA GLU A 84 -0.34 -0.97 -6.06
C GLU A 84 -1.59 -0.57 -5.28
N ALA A 85 -1.39 0.14 -4.19
CA ALA A 85 -2.51 0.61 -3.37
C ALA A 85 -3.12 1.84 -4.00
N TRP A 86 -4.45 1.82 -4.16
CA TRP A 86 -5.17 2.98 -4.67
C TRP A 86 -6.08 3.60 -3.62
N ARG A 87 -6.23 2.95 -2.47
CA ARG A 87 -7.04 3.48 -1.38
C ARG A 87 -6.60 2.83 -0.07
N VAL A 88 -6.44 3.63 0.97
CA VAL A 88 -6.16 3.13 2.31
C VAL A 88 -7.20 3.73 3.24
N SER A 89 -7.98 2.88 3.90
CA SER A 89 -9.03 3.30 4.80
C SER A 89 -8.68 2.93 6.23
N LYS A 90 -8.91 3.83 7.16
CA LYS A 90 -8.77 3.52 8.57
C LYS A 90 -9.96 2.66 9.02
N VAL A 91 -9.67 1.60 9.74
CA VAL A 91 -10.71 0.65 10.13
C VAL A 91 -11.77 1.27 11.03
N GLN A 92 -11.38 2.23 11.85
CA GLN A 92 -12.30 2.82 12.83
C GLN A 92 -12.71 4.25 12.50
N SER A 93 -12.35 4.77 11.33
CA SER A 93 -12.66 6.14 11.05
C SER A 93 -12.68 6.42 9.56
N GLU A 94 -12.12 7.52 9.15
CA GLU A 94 -12.27 8.06 7.81
C GLU A 94 -11.47 7.33 6.75
N GLU A 95 -12.01 7.31 5.55
CA GLU A 95 -11.29 6.86 4.38
C GLU A 95 -10.28 7.91 3.95
N THR A 96 -9.16 7.44 3.41
CA THR A 96 -8.15 8.33 2.83
C THR A 96 -8.08 8.06 1.33
N PRO A 97 -8.84 8.78 0.51
CA PRO A 97 -8.78 8.57 -0.94
C PRO A 97 -7.49 9.19 -1.52
N PHE A 98 -7.03 8.57 -2.57
CA PHE A 98 -5.86 9.07 -3.30
C PHE A 98 -6.25 9.47 -4.71
#